data_cc924e34a080141153e5ab4fbe140223
#
_entry.id   cc924e34a080141153e5ab4fbe140223
#
_cell.length_a   1.000
_cell.length_b   1.000
_cell.length_c   1.000
_cell.angle_alpha   90.00
_cell.angle_beta   90.00
_cell.angle_gamma   90.00
#
_symmetry.space_group_name_H-M   'P 1'
#
loop_
_entity.id
_entity.type
_entity.pdbx_description
1 polymer ?
#
loop_
_entity_poly.entity_id
_entity_poly.type
_entity_poly.pdbx_seq_one_letter_code
_entity_poly.pdbx_strand_id
1 'polypeptide(L)'
;MKEFYKNNPGYNARVERERRKADPFYALKRKLRTRTSMAFEYRGWKKTSKTQKMLGCSWDTLKAHIEEQFIDGMSWENEGVWQVDHIIPLNASNNEEELNALLYYKNLQPLWSSDNIAKSDNHNPEYKRKYLEWYSANVKSLDL
;
A
#
# COMPACT_ATOMS: atom_id res chain seq x y z
N MET A 1 9.69 -31.42 -6.36
CA MET A 1 9.22 -30.02 -6.48
C MET A 1 9.78 -29.33 -7.70
N LYS A 2 11.10 -29.26 -7.87
CA LYS A 2 11.72 -28.60 -9.04
C LYS A 2 11.28 -29.22 -10.37
N GLU A 3 11.17 -30.54 -10.43
CA GLU A 3 10.75 -31.26 -11.63
C GLU A 3 9.29 -30.97 -12.00
N PHE A 4 8.41 -30.86 -10.97
CA PHE A 4 7.01 -30.49 -11.18
C PHE A 4 6.90 -29.14 -11.89
N TYR A 5 7.61 -28.12 -11.42
CA TYR A 5 7.55 -26.78 -12.01
C TYR A 5 8.16 -26.72 -13.40
N LYS A 6 9.20 -27.53 -13.65
CA LYS A 6 9.80 -27.63 -14.97
C LYS A 6 8.82 -28.19 -16.01
N ASN A 7 7.99 -29.15 -15.59
CA ASN A 7 6.99 -29.78 -16.46
C ASN A 7 5.65 -29.03 -16.51
N ASN A 8 5.48 -28.01 -15.66
CA ASN A 8 4.25 -27.20 -15.57
C ASN A 8 4.59 -25.70 -15.60
N PRO A 9 5.16 -25.21 -16.74
CA PRO A 9 5.48 -23.80 -16.85
C PRO A 9 4.22 -22.95 -16.69
N GLY A 10 4.32 -21.90 -15.92
CA GLY A 10 3.18 -21.01 -15.64
C GLY A 10 2.26 -21.47 -14.53
N TYR A 11 2.53 -22.61 -13.89
CA TYR A 11 1.71 -23.09 -12.77
C TYR A 11 1.61 -22.05 -11.65
N ASN A 12 2.74 -21.52 -11.22
CA ASN A 12 2.76 -20.52 -10.14
C ASN A 12 1.99 -19.25 -10.51
N ALA A 13 2.15 -18.78 -11.75
CA ALA A 13 1.43 -17.60 -12.24
C ALA A 13 -0.08 -17.83 -12.26
N ARG A 14 -0.51 -19.04 -12.66
CA ARG A 14 -1.92 -19.41 -12.69
C ARG A 14 -2.52 -19.48 -11.29
N VAL A 15 -1.82 -20.13 -10.35
CA VAL A 15 -2.26 -20.25 -8.96
C VAL A 15 -2.38 -18.86 -8.31
N GLU A 16 -1.39 -18.00 -8.52
CA GLU A 16 -1.42 -16.62 -8.02
C GLU A 16 -2.61 -15.83 -8.58
N ARG A 17 -2.88 -16.00 -9.88
CA ARG A 17 -4.00 -15.32 -10.53
C ARG A 17 -5.34 -15.75 -9.93
N GLU A 18 -5.52 -17.05 -9.76
CA GLU A 18 -6.72 -17.62 -9.15
C GLU A 18 -6.89 -17.16 -7.70
N ARG A 19 -5.79 -17.12 -6.95
CA ARG A 19 -5.81 -16.66 -5.56
C ARG A 19 -6.20 -15.20 -5.45
N ARG A 20 -5.71 -14.34 -6.33
CA ARG A 20 -6.08 -12.92 -6.37
C ARG A 20 -7.56 -12.72 -6.68
N LYS A 21 -8.12 -13.54 -7.59
CA LYS A 21 -9.54 -13.50 -7.92
C LYS A 21 -10.40 -13.96 -6.75
N ALA A 22 -9.97 -14.99 -6.04
CA ALA A 22 -10.70 -15.57 -4.92
C ALA A 22 -10.64 -14.71 -3.66
N ASP A 23 -9.54 -13.96 -3.47
CA ASP A 23 -9.31 -13.14 -2.28
C ASP A 23 -8.81 -11.75 -2.68
N PRO A 24 -9.74 -10.78 -2.82
CA PRO A 24 -9.38 -9.40 -3.18
C PRO A 24 -8.45 -8.73 -2.17
N PHE A 25 -8.56 -9.06 -0.89
CA PHE A 25 -7.66 -8.50 0.13
C PHE A 25 -6.23 -9.05 -0.04
N TYR A 26 -6.10 -10.30 -0.44
CA TYR A 26 -4.78 -10.85 -0.78
C TYR A 26 -4.15 -10.08 -1.95
N ALA A 27 -4.94 -9.77 -2.98
CA ALA A 27 -4.48 -8.96 -4.11
C ALA A 27 -3.98 -7.59 -3.65
N LEU A 28 -4.71 -6.95 -2.73
CA LEU A 28 -4.33 -5.67 -2.16
C LEU A 28 -3.01 -5.75 -1.39
N LYS A 29 -2.84 -6.78 -0.55
CA LYS A 29 -1.58 -6.98 0.18
C LYS A 29 -0.39 -7.13 -0.78
N ARG A 30 -0.56 -7.87 -1.86
CA ARG A 30 0.48 -8.04 -2.87
C ARG A 30 0.85 -6.72 -3.53
N LYS A 31 -0.14 -5.92 -3.89
CA LYS A 31 0.07 -4.60 -4.50
C LYS A 31 0.83 -3.67 -3.54
N LEU A 32 0.46 -3.66 -2.26
CA LEU A 32 1.14 -2.83 -1.27
C LEU A 32 2.59 -3.24 -1.07
N ARG A 33 2.86 -4.54 -1.01
CA ARG A 33 4.24 -5.04 -0.91
C ARG A 33 5.08 -4.60 -2.10
N THR A 34 4.53 -4.72 -3.30
CA THR A 34 5.21 -4.31 -4.53
C THR A 34 5.48 -2.80 -4.54
N ARG A 35 4.47 -1.99 -4.25
CA ARG A 35 4.61 -0.53 -4.21
C ARG A 35 5.64 -0.09 -3.18
N THR A 36 5.63 -0.70 -2.01
CA THR A 36 6.58 -0.39 -0.94
C THR A 36 8.01 -0.69 -1.37
N SER A 37 8.23 -1.88 -1.94
CA SER A 37 9.57 -2.29 -2.42
C SER A 37 10.05 -1.36 -3.53
N MET A 38 9.19 -1.04 -4.49
CA MET A 38 9.52 -0.15 -5.60
C MET A 38 9.84 1.27 -5.14
N ALA A 39 9.16 1.76 -4.11
CA ALA A 39 9.42 3.10 -3.57
C ALA A 39 10.85 3.24 -3.04
N PHE A 40 11.34 2.21 -2.35
CA PHE A 40 12.73 2.18 -1.89
C PHE A 40 13.71 2.01 -3.05
N GLU A 41 13.44 1.04 -3.92
CA GLU A 41 14.31 0.71 -5.05
C GLU A 41 14.49 1.90 -6.00
N TYR A 42 13.41 2.59 -6.32
CA TYR A 42 13.44 3.75 -7.21
C TYR A 42 14.34 4.89 -6.67
N ARG A 43 14.38 5.05 -5.35
CA ARG A 43 15.21 6.06 -4.69
C ARG A 43 16.64 5.59 -4.42
N GLY A 44 16.95 4.33 -4.71
CA GLY A 44 18.22 3.74 -4.33
C GLY A 44 18.38 3.51 -2.83
N TRP A 45 17.28 3.52 -2.10
CA TRP A 45 17.26 3.23 -0.67
C TRP A 45 16.96 1.75 -0.44
N LYS A 46 17.44 1.21 0.66
CA LYS A 46 17.27 -0.20 1.00
C LYS A 46 16.06 -0.38 1.94
N LYS A 47 15.13 -1.23 1.52
CA LYS A 47 14.02 -1.65 2.39
C LYS A 47 14.58 -2.60 3.46
N THR A 48 14.49 -2.19 4.73
CA THR A 48 15.08 -2.93 5.86
C THR A 48 14.06 -3.69 6.70
N SER A 49 12.77 -3.54 6.43
CA SER A 49 11.69 -4.15 7.21
C SER A 49 10.61 -4.71 6.31
N LYS A 50 9.81 -5.63 6.85
CA LYS A 50 8.63 -6.14 6.16
C LYS A 50 7.59 -5.04 5.97
N THR A 51 6.82 -5.11 4.90
CA THR A 51 5.76 -4.16 4.58
C THR A 51 4.78 -3.97 5.74
N GLN A 52 4.36 -5.06 6.41
CA GLN A 52 3.43 -4.98 7.54
C GLN A 52 4.00 -4.12 8.68
N LYS A 53 5.29 -4.23 8.97
CA LYS A 53 5.93 -3.42 10.00
C LYS A 53 5.93 -1.94 9.60
N MET A 54 6.18 -1.65 8.33
CA MET A 54 6.17 -0.28 7.81
C MET A 54 4.78 0.33 7.81
N LEU A 55 3.73 -0.50 7.59
CA LEU A 55 2.34 -0.07 7.71
C LEU A 55 1.98 0.30 9.16
N GLY A 56 2.71 -0.25 10.13
CA GLY A 56 2.51 0.06 11.54
C GLY A 56 1.25 -0.54 12.14
N CYS A 57 0.64 -1.55 11.50
CA CYS A 57 -0.57 -2.19 11.98
C CYS A 57 -0.66 -3.63 11.45
N SER A 58 -1.59 -4.42 12.02
CA SER A 58 -1.92 -5.74 11.49
C SER A 58 -2.67 -5.62 10.17
N TRP A 59 -2.70 -6.71 9.39
CA TRP A 59 -3.49 -6.75 8.17
C TRP A 59 -4.98 -6.57 8.44
N ASP A 60 -5.48 -7.08 9.57
CA ASP A 60 -6.89 -6.91 9.96
C ASP A 60 -7.20 -5.45 10.27
N THR A 61 -6.31 -4.74 10.93
CA THR A 61 -6.47 -3.30 11.20
C THR A 61 -6.46 -2.51 9.89
N LEU A 62 -5.56 -2.85 8.97
CA LEU A 62 -5.53 -2.21 7.66
C LEU A 62 -6.84 -2.43 6.90
N LYS A 63 -7.34 -3.67 6.90
CA LYS A 63 -8.60 -4.00 6.23
C LYS A 63 -9.74 -3.16 6.79
N ALA A 64 -9.86 -3.08 8.10
CA ALA A 64 -10.87 -2.25 8.76
C ALA A 64 -10.72 -0.76 8.41
N HIS A 65 -9.49 -0.26 8.39
CA HIS A 65 -9.20 1.13 8.03
C HIS A 65 -9.66 1.48 6.61
N ILE A 66 -9.44 0.57 5.66
CA ILE A 66 -9.90 0.75 4.28
C ILE A 66 -11.43 0.67 4.21
N GLU A 67 -12.04 -0.34 4.84
CA GLU A 67 -13.50 -0.54 4.83
C GLU A 67 -14.25 0.65 5.42
N GLU A 68 -13.74 1.25 6.48
CA GLU A 68 -14.34 2.42 7.12
C GLU A 68 -14.44 3.63 6.16
N GLN A 69 -13.59 3.67 5.15
CA GLN A 69 -13.55 4.75 4.17
C GLN A 69 -14.32 4.43 2.89
N PHE A 70 -14.91 3.23 2.77
CA PHE A 70 -15.69 2.87 1.60
C PHE A 70 -16.86 3.84 1.43
N ILE A 71 -17.04 4.32 0.21
CA ILE A 71 -18.20 5.10 -0.20
C ILE A 71 -19.14 4.22 -1.01
N ASP A 72 -20.34 4.70 -1.29
CA ASP A 72 -21.35 3.94 -2.03
C ASP A 72 -20.79 3.32 -3.31
N GLY A 73 -20.97 2.02 -3.46
CA GLY A 73 -20.51 1.27 -4.62
C GLY A 73 -19.15 0.60 -4.45
N MET A 74 -18.40 0.90 -3.40
CA MET A 74 -17.14 0.24 -3.11
C MET A 74 -17.37 -1.04 -2.28
N SER A 75 -16.70 -2.10 -2.67
CA SER A 75 -16.68 -3.37 -1.94
C SER A 75 -15.39 -4.13 -2.27
N TRP A 76 -15.08 -5.16 -1.51
CA TRP A 76 -13.91 -5.99 -1.82
C TRP A 76 -14.07 -6.73 -3.15
N GLU A 77 -15.31 -7.05 -3.53
CA GLU A 77 -15.61 -7.77 -4.76
C GLU A 77 -15.29 -6.96 -6.02
N ASN A 78 -15.31 -5.63 -5.93
CA ASN A 78 -14.97 -4.77 -7.07
C ASN A 78 -13.60 -4.07 -6.92
N GLU A 79 -12.71 -4.61 -6.09
CA GLU A 79 -11.33 -4.14 -6.02
C GLU A 79 -10.70 -4.17 -7.42
N GLY A 80 -10.08 -3.06 -7.82
CA GLY A 80 -9.63 -2.85 -9.19
C GLY A 80 -10.40 -1.72 -9.86
N VAL A 81 -11.72 -1.63 -9.62
CA VAL A 81 -12.53 -0.44 -9.99
C VAL A 81 -12.21 0.70 -9.03
N TRP A 82 -11.93 0.39 -7.80
CA TRP A 82 -11.27 1.27 -6.84
C TRP A 82 -9.90 0.68 -6.49
N GLN A 83 -9.00 1.51 -5.98
CA GLN A 83 -7.66 1.10 -5.60
C GLN A 83 -7.27 1.73 -4.28
N VAL A 84 -6.33 1.10 -3.57
CA VAL A 84 -5.71 1.74 -2.41
C VAL A 84 -4.74 2.80 -2.92
N ASP A 85 -4.90 4.00 -2.43
CA ASP A 85 -4.11 5.16 -2.79
C ASP A 85 -3.38 5.69 -1.56
N HIS A 86 -2.17 6.18 -1.75
CA HIS A 86 -1.47 6.96 -0.73
C HIS A 86 -1.95 8.41 -0.86
N ILE A 87 -2.62 8.91 0.18
CA ILE A 87 -3.17 10.28 0.19
C ILE A 87 -2.06 11.27 -0.18
N ILE A 88 -0.90 11.14 0.49
CA ILE A 88 0.31 11.83 0.13
C ILE A 88 1.16 10.84 -0.67
N PRO A 89 1.44 11.08 -1.95
CA PRO A 89 2.19 10.15 -2.79
C PRO A 89 3.55 9.81 -2.20
N LEU A 90 3.99 8.57 -2.35
CA LEU A 90 5.28 8.14 -1.82
C LEU A 90 6.45 8.91 -2.42
N ASN A 91 6.35 9.33 -3.68
CA ASN A 91 7.42 10.10 -4.32
C ASN A 91 7.50 11.54 -3.81
N ALA A 92 6.56 11.99 -2.98
CA ALA A 92 6.64 13.27 -2.29
C ALA A 92 7.60 13.23 -1.09
N SER A 93 8.15 12.05 -0.74
CA SER A 93 9.15 11.94 0.33
C SER A 93 10.49 12.50 -0.11
N ASN A 94 11.11 13.31 0.75
CA ASN A 94 12.41 13.92 0.49
C ASN A 94 13.58 13.11 1.06
N ASN A 95 13.29 12.18 1.98
CA ASN A 95 14.27 11.32 2.62
C ASN A 95 13.59 10.03 3.12
N GLU A 96 14.40 9.09 3.63
CA GLU A 96 13.89 7.80 4.10
C GLU A 96 12.92 7.95 5.27
N GLU A 97 13.16 8.91 6.15
CA GLU A 97 12.31 9.17 7.31
C GLU A 97 10.89 9.59 6.85
N GLU A 98 10.81 10.48 5.88
CA GLU A 98 9.53 10.88 5.30
C GLU A 98 8.86 9.71 4.58
N LEU A 99 9.61 8.89 3.84
CA LEU A 99 9.06 7.73 3.17
C LEU A 99 8.43 6.77 4.20
N ASN A 100 9.11 6.50 5.30
CA ASN A 100 8.58 5.66 6.36
C ASN A 100 7.27 6.24 6.93
N ALA A 101 7.20 7.54 7.11
CA ALA A 101 5.98 8.21 7.58
C ALA A 101 4.83 8.07 6.58
N LEU A 102 5.12 8.16 5.28
CA LEU A 102 4.10 8.04 4.23
C LEU A 102 3.63 6.60 4.01
N LEU A 103 4.41 5.61 4.43
CA LEU A 103 4.03 4.20 4.36
C LEU A 103 3.09 3.77 5.49
N TYR A 104 2.95 4.57 6.52
CA TYR A 104 2.07 4.28 7.64
C TYR A 104 0.61 4.22 7.18
N TYR A 105 -0.16 3.27 7.71
CA TYR A 105 -1.48 2.94 7.19
C TYR A 105 -2.49 4.10 7.18
N LYS A 106 -2.31 5.08 8.06
CA LYS A 106 -3.18 6.27 8.09
C LYS A 106 -3.07 7.14 6.84
N ASN A 107 -2.01 6.96 6.04
CA ASN A 107 -1.86 7.63 4.75
C ASN A 107 -2.54 6.86 3.60
N LEU A 108 -3.30 5.82 3.88
CA LEU A 108 -3.97 5.01 2.86
C LEU A 108 -5.47 5.30 2.83
N GLN A 109 -6.02 5.29 1.63
CA GLN A 109 -7.45 5.46 1.37
C GLN A 109 -7.87 4.64 0.17
N PRO A 110 -9.14 4.18 0.12
CA PRO A 110 -9.68 3.67 -1.14
C PRO A 110 -10.04 4.85 -2.03
N LEU A 111 -9.74 4.74 -3.33
CA LEU A 111 -10.02 5.78 -4.30
C LEU A 111 -10.45 5.13 -5.60
N TRP A 112 -11.50 5.66 -6.26
CA TRP A 112 -11.88 5.16 -7.56
C TRP A 112 -10.70 5.23 -8.52
N SER A 113 -10.54 4.21 -9.37
CA SER A 113 -9.39 4.12 -10.28
C SER A 113 -9.29 5.34 -11.20
N SER A 114 -10.42 5.86 -11.68
CA SER A 114 -10.45 7.07 -12.50
C SER A 114 -9.97 8.30 -11.74
N ASP A 115 -10.37 8.44 -10.47
CA ASP A 115 -9.95 9.55 -9.61
C ASP A 115 -8.48 9.42 -9.25
N ASN A 116 -7.99 8.20 -9.06
CA ASN A 116 -6.58 7.94 -8.77
C ASN A 116 -5.69 8.35 -9.94
N ILE A 117 -6.10 8.04 -11.17
CA ILE A 117 -5.37 8.47 -12.37
C ILE A 117 -5.36 9.99 -12.47
N ALA A 118 -6.51 10.65 -12.26
CA ALA A 118 -6.62 12.09 -12.30
C ALA A 118 -5.79 12.78 -11.20
N LYS A 119 -5.73 12.18 -10.01
CA LYS A 119 -4.93 12.69 -8.89
C LYS A 119 -3.44 12.66 -9.20
N SER A 120 -2.96 11.56 -9.84
CA SER A 120 -1.53 11.34 -10.11
C SER A 120 -0.70 11.58 -8.83
N ASP A 121 0.35 12.37 -8.90
CA ASP A 121 1.21 12.69 -7.75
C ASP A 121 0.83 14.01 -7.07
N ASN A 122 -0.31 14.56 -7.42
CA ASN A 122 -0.77 15.81 -6.81
C ASN A 122 -1.12 15.61 -5.34
N HIS A 123 -0.73 16.55 -4.52
CA HIS A 123 -1.05 16.56 -3.09
C HIS A 123 -1.00 17.98 -2.56
N ASN A 124 -1.61 18.17 -1.40
CA ASN A 124 -1.58 19.45 -0.72
C ASN A 124 -0.33 19.52 0.20
N PRO A 125 0.63 20.43 -0.06
CA PRO A 125 1.84 20.54 0.75
C PRO A 125 1.56 20.84 2.23
N GLU A 126 0.51 21.60 2.52
CA GLU A 126 0.12 21.90 3.90
C GLU A 126 -0.41 20.68 4.62
N TYR A 127 -1.19 19.84 3.91
CA TYR A 127 -1.65 18.57 4.46
C TYR A 127 -0.44 17.65 4.75
N LYS A 128 0.52 17.59 3.84
CA LYS A 128 1.76 16.80 4.03
C LYS A 128 2.50 17.28 5.29
N ARG A 129 2.67 18.58 5.45
CA ARG A 129 3.36 19.16 6.60
C ARG A 129 2.67 18.76 7.91
N LYS A 130 1.36 18.92 7.97
CA LYS A 130 0.56 18.56 9.15
C LYS A 130 0.61 17.07 9.46
N TYR A 131 0.55 16.24 8.42
CA TYR A 131 0.64 14.79 8.58
C TYR A 131 2.00 14.38 9.16
N LEU A 132 3.09 14.94 8.63
CA LEU A 132 4.43 14.60 9.10
C LEU A 132 4.65 15.05 10.55
N GLU A 133 4.13 16.20 10.94
CA GLU A 133 4.15 16.66 12.33
C GLU A 133 3.35 15.70 13.23
N TRP A 134 2.15 15.35 12.81
CA TRP A 134 1.31 14.40 13.55
C TRP A 134 2.01 13.04 13.71
N TYR A 135 2.57 12.52 12.63
CA TYR A 135 3.27 11.22 12.65
C TYR A 135 4.45 11.25 13.63
N SER A 136 5.26 12.29 13.57
CA SER A 136 6.40 12.45 14.47
C SER A 136 5.99 12.47 15.93
N ALA A 137 4.91 13.17 16.24
CA ALA A 137 4.43 13.33 17.63
C ALA A 137 3.71 12.08 18.16
N ASN A 138 2.98 11.32 17.30
CA ASN A 138 2.07 10.28 17.75
C ASN A 138 2.51 8.86 17.41
N VAL A 139 3.35 8.67 16.41
CA VAL A 139 3.76 7.34 15.93
C VAL A 139 5.23 7.11 16.21
N LYS A 140 6.10 7.97 15.65
CA LYS A 140 7.54 7.83 15.80
C LYS A 140 7.99 7.85 17.25
N SER A 141 7.35 8.67 18.09
CA SER A 141 7.68 8.78 19.52
C SER A 141 7.36 7.52 20.32
N LEU A 142 6.51 6.61 19.77
CA LEU A 142 6.17 5.35 20.44
C LEU A 142 7.17 4.24 20.17
N ASP A 143 8.08 4.40 19.21
CA ASP A 143 9.09 3.41 18.83
C ASP A 143 10.36 3.50 19.70
N LEU A 144 10.33 4.29 20.73
CA LEU A 144 11.43 4.41 21.70
C LEU A 144 11.31 3.30 22.78
#